data_d86cad7e310e30bd08c989ac90a5df13
#
_entry.id   d86cad7e310e30bd08c989ac90a5df13
#
_cell.length_a   1.000
_cell.length_b   1.000
_cell.length_c   1.000
_cell.angle_alpha   90.00
_cell.angle_beta   90.00
_cell.angle_gamma   90.00
#
_symmetry.space_group_name_H-M   'P 1'
#
loop_
_entity.id
_entity.type
_entity.pdbx_description
1 polymer ?
#
loop_
_entity_poly.entity_id
_entity_poly.type
_entity_poly.pdbx_seq_one_letter_code
_entity_poly.pdbx_strand_id
1 'polypeptide(L)'
;MFEDSDFIKSCDVPGPTKEAIRGLLVYKSNVSIDDIVVDLGCGTGGLTVEFASRCEKIYSIDKNPLAIEITKKNIEKLLKTDSNVEFINSNGVKTLKHVDNIDLALIGGSGGELFEILDLINEKLNPNGRILITSILVDTKVEAVNKLKELGYNPKFMEINVSQGKILDRGILMKAENPITIISAKKH
;
A
#
# COMPACT_ATOMS: atom_id res chain seq x y z
N MET A 1 7.25 0.97 -13.92
CA MET A 1 6.77 1.93 -12.89
C MET A 1 6.19 3.13 -13.59
N PHE A 2 5.20 3.76 -12.98
CA PHE A 2 4.46 4.91 -13.52
C PHE A 2 4.83 6.18 -12.76
N GLU A 3 4.84 7.33 -13.42
CA GLU A 3 5.04 8.63 -12.77
C GLU A 3 3.80 9.06 -11.98
N ASP A 4 3.96 9.94 -10.99
CA ASP A 4 2.83 10.47 -10.21
C ASP A 4 1.85 11.30 -11.07
N SER A 5 2.29 11.80 -12.21
CA SER A 5 1.50 12.53 -13.22
C SER A 5 0.59 11.62 -14.05
N ASP A 6 0.89 10.35 -14.14
CA ASP A 6 0.12 9.39 -14.95
C ASP A 6 -1.21 9.03 -14.30
N PHE A 7 -1.30 9.17 -12.96
CA PHE A 7 -2.48 8.80 -12.21
C PHE A 7 -3.60 9.84 -12.25
N ILE A 8 -4.82 9.35 -12.39
CA ILE A 8 -6.02 10.13 -12.12
C ILE A 8 -6.10 10.37 -10.60
N LYS A 9 -6.32 11.62 -10.20
CA LYS A 9 -6.36 12.07 -8.80
C LYS A 9 -7.69 12.74 -8.49
N SER A 10 -8.03 12.84 -7.22
CA SER A 10 -9.17 13.59 -6.70
C SER A 10 -8.72 14.36 -5.45
N CYS A 11 -9.41 15.47 -5.14
CA CYS A 11 -9.23 16.18 -3.87
C CYS A 11 -9.87 15.44 -2.68
N ASP A 12 -10.83 14.54 -2.96
CA ASP A 12 -11.63 13.85 -1.94
C ASP A 12 -11.09 12.46 -1.59
N VAL A 13 -10.01 12.04 -2.25
CA VAL A 13 -9.34 10.75 -2.02
C VAL A 13 -7.84 10.99 -1.89
N PRO A 14 -7.17 10.36 -0.93
CA PRO A 14 -5.71 10.41 -0.87
C PRO A 14 -5.09 10.03 -2.20
N GLY A 15 -4.18 10.88 -2.69
CA GLY A 15 -3.48 10.65 -3.95
C GLY A 15 -2.62 9.38 -3.92
N PRO A 16 -2.05 8.98 -5.07
CA PRO A 16 -1.24 7.78 -5.12
C PRO A 16 -0.03 7.93 -4.20
N THR A 17 0.37 6.84 -3.55
CA THR A 17 1.67 6.76 -2.89
C THR A 17 2.73 7.24 -3.87
N LYS A 18 3.60 8.14 -3.44
CA LYS A 18 4.58 8.80 -4.31
C LYS A 18 5.48 7.79 -5.01
N GLU A 19 5.88 8.11 -6.25
CA GLU A 19 6.69 7.24 -7.12
C GLU A 19 7.91 6.66 -6.41
N ALA A 20 8.72 7.50 -5.76
CA ALA A 20 9.90 7.05 -5.03
C ALA A 20 9.57 6.04 -3.92
N ILE A 21 8.43 6.21 -3.25
CA ILE A 21 7.96 5.30 -2.20
C ILE A 21 7.41 4.01 -2.82
N ARG A 22 6.66 4.10 -3.94
CA ARG A 22 6.18 2.92 -4.67
C ARG A 22 7.33 2.04 -5.11
N GLY A 23 8.39 2.65 -5.70
CA GLY A 23 9.60 1.93 -6.10
C GLY A 23 10.27 1.21 -4.94
N LEU A 24 10.36 1.87 -3.78
CA LEU A 24 10.92 1.26 -2.57
C LEU A 24 10.06 0.10 -2.02
N LEU A 25 8.74 0.25 -2.07
CA LEU A 25 7.81 -0.79 -1.64
C LEU A 25 7.87 -2.02 -2.55
N VAL A 26 7.90 -1.84 -3.88
CA VAL A 26 8.10 -2.93 -4.84
C VAL A 26 9.42 -3.66 -4.55
N TYR A 27 10.53 -2.93 -4.36
CA TYR A 27 11.81 -3.53 -4.02
C TYR A 27 11.78 -4.32 -2.69
N LYS A 28 11.21 -3.72 -1.64
CA LYS A 28 11.18 -4.33 -0.29
C LYS A 28 10.20 -5.48 -0.17
N SER A 29 9.16 -5.50 -0.97
CA SER A 29 8.15 -6.56 -0.96
C SER A 29 8.70 -7.89 -1.45
N ASN A 30 9.71 -7.86 -2.32
CA ASN A 30 10.17 -9.04 -3.05
C ASN A 30 8.99 -9.82 -3.66
N VAL A 31 8.04 -9.07 -4.28
CA VAL A 31 6.84 -9.64 -4.86
C VAL A 31 7.17 -10.63 -5.98
N SER A 32 6.46 -11.76 -6.00
CA SER A 32 6.52 -12.79 -7.03
C SER A 32 5.25 -12.78 -7.88
N ILE A 33 5.37 -13.28 -9.09
CA ILE A 33 4.24 -13.45 -10.01
C ILE A 33 3.17 -14.42 -9.47
N ASP A 34 3.52 -15.29 -8.55
CA ASP A 34 2.63 -16.27 -7.92
C ASP A 34 2.01 -15.75 -6.60
N ASP A 35 2.33 -14.51 -6.20
CA ASP A 35 1.85 -13.96 -4.93
C ASP A 35 0.36 -13.56 -4.98
N ILE A 36 -0.34 -13.83 -3.90
CA ILE A 36 -1.65 -13.24 -3.58
C ILE A 36 -1.42 -12.03 -2.69
N VAL A 37 -1.79 -10.85 -3.20
CA VAL A 37 -1.53 -9.56 -2.56
C VAL A 37 -2.83 -8.95 -2.04
N VAL A 38 -2.79 -8.30 -0.87
CA VAL A 38 -3.85 -7.40 -0.42
C VAL A 38 -3.31 -5.98 -0.31
N ASP A 39 -4.05 -5.00 -0.84
CA ASP A 39 -3.77 -3.56 -0.76
C ASP A 39 -4.89 -2.90 0.05
N LEU A 40 -4.63 -2.68 1.34
CA LEU A 40 -5.56 -2.12 2.31
C LEU A 40 -5.43 -0.60 2.39
N GLY A 41 -6.53 0.08 2.07
CA GLY A 41 -6.54 1.54 1.91
C GLY A 41 -5.90 1.94 0.58
N CYS A 42 -6.38 1.36 -0.53
CA CYS A 42 -5.77 1.54 -1.84
C CYS A 42 -5.80 2.99 -2.36
N GLY A 43 -6.70 3.83 -1.83
CA GLY A 43 -6.84 5.24 -2.24
C GLY A 43 -7.09 5.37 -3.73
N THR A 44 -6.21 6.05 -4.45
CA THR A 44 -6.29 6.18 -5.91
C THR A 44 -5.56 5.05 -6.66
N GLY A 45 -5.18 3.98 -5.98
CA GLY A 45 -4.62 2.76 -6.57
C GLY A 45 -3.15 2.80 -6.92
N GLY A 46 -2.37 3.68 -6.29
CA GLY A 46 -0.94 3.79 -6.58
C GLY A 46 -0.18 2.48 -6.39
N LEU A 47 -0.43 1.76 -5.31
CA LEU A 47 0.18 0.45 -5.07
C LEU A 47 -0.53 -0.64 -5.88
N THR A 48 -1.86 -0.64 -5.93
CA THR A 48 -2.62 -1.61 -6.73
C THR A 48 -2.09 -1.69 -8.16
N VAL A 49 -1.88 -0.55 -8.84
CA VAL A 49 -1.35 -0.49 -10.22
C VAL A 49 0.05 -1.09 -10.31
N GLU A 50 0.95 -0.74 -9.39
CA GLU A 50 2.32 -1.26 -9.43
C GLU A 50 2.40 -2.76 -9.16
N PHE A 51 1.56 -3.28 -8.26
CA PHE A 51 1.61 -4.68 -7.87
C PHE A 51 0.78 -5.59 -8.79
N ALA A 52 -0.29 -5.12 -9.42
CA ALA A 52 -1.12 -5.92 -10.32
C ALA A 52 -0.33 -6.56 -11.48
N SER A 53 0.71 -5.89 -12.00
CA SER A 53 1.56 -6.45 -13.05
C SER A 53 2.66 -7.40 -12.54
N ARG A 54 2.72 -7.67 -11.23
CA ARG A 54 3.81 -8.39 -10.57
C ARG A 54 3.36 -9.54 -9.69
N CYS A 55 2.06 -9.80 -9.61
CA CYS A 55 1.48 -10.84 -8.75
C CYS A 55 0.41 -11.64 -9.49
N GLU A 56 0.05 -12.79 -8.94
CA GLU A 56 -1.05 -13.62 -9.46
C GLU A 56 -2.39 -12.92 -9.28
N LYS A 57 -2.64 -12.41 -8.08
CA LYS A 57 -3.89 -11.75 -7.73
C LYS A 57 -3.67 -10.63 -6.72
N ILE A 58 -4.41 -9.54 -6.85
CA ILE A 58 -4.43 -8.45 -5.89
C ILE A 58 -5.86 -8.07 -5.49
N TYR A 59 -6.11 -8.03 -4.19
CA TYR A 59 -7.33 -7.49 -3.59
C TYR A 59 -7.10 -6.01 -3.28
N SER A 60 -7.78 -5.14 -4.02
CA SER A 60 -7.73 -3.68 -3.84
C SER A 60 -8.91 -3.22 -2.99
N ILE A 61 -8.64 -2.83 -1.76
CA ILE A 61 -9.65 -2.64 -0.72
C ILE A 61 -9.65 -1.20 -0.23
N ASP A 62 -10.80 -0.54 -0.27
CA ASP A 62 -11.01 0.75 0.36
C ASP A 62 -12.48 0.91 0.81
N LYS A 63 -12.69 1.58 1.95
CA LYS A 63 -14.03 1.88 2.45
C LYS A 63 -14.71 3.01 1.67
N ASN A 64 -13.92 3.87 1.02
CA ASN A 64 -14.42 4.97 0.21
C ASN A 64 -14.75 4.48 -1.21
N PRO A 65 -16.02 4.50 -1.65
CA PRO A 65 -16.38 4.03 -2.99
C PRO A 65 -15.72 4.83 -4.12
N LEU A 66 -15.44 6.12 -3.89
CA LEU A 66 -14.75 6.95 -4.87
C LEU A 66 -13.27 6.50 -5.05
N ALA A 67 -12.63 6.02 -3.98
CA ALA A 67 -11.29 5.45 -4.08
C ALA A 67 -11.27 4.24 -5.02
N ILE A 68 -12.21 3.31 -4.85
CA ILE A 68 -12.36 2.15 -5.71
C ILE A 68 -12.63 2.54 -7.16
N GLU A 69 -13.51 3.51 -7.39
CA GLU A 69 -13.81 4.01 -8.75
C GLU A 69 -12.56 4.58 -9.43
N ILE A 70 -11.79 5.41 -8.71
CA ILE A 70 -10.56 6.01 -9.25
C ILE A 70 -9.50 4.93 -9.48
N THR A 71 -9.36 3.97 -8.56
CA THR A 71 -8.43 2.85 -8.73
C THR A 71 -8.74 2.04 -9.99
N LYS A 72 -10.01 1.72 -10.25
CA LYS A 72 -10.44 1.05 -11.49
C LYS A 72 -10.02 1.84 -12.74
N LYS A 73 -10.30 3.14 -12.75
CA LYS A 73 -9.92 4.02 -13.87
C LYS A 73 -8.40 4.08 -14.08
N ASN A 74 -7.61 4.05 -13.00
CA ASN A 74 -6.16 4.03 -13.09
C ASN A 74 -5.64 2.68 -13.61
N ILE A 75 -6.20 1.56 -13.19
CA ILE A 75 -5.88 0.24 -13.72
C ILE A 75 -6.19 0.17 -15.22
N GLU A 76 -7.38 0.57 -15.64
CA GLU A 76 -7.78 0.59 -17.06
C GLU A 76 -6.85 1.48 -17.89
N LYS A 77 -6.56 2.69 -17.41
CA LYS A 77 -5.69 3.65 -18.09
C LYS A 77 -4.25 3.15 -18.24
N LEU A 78 -3.68 2.58 -17.18
CA LEU A 78 -2.24 2.33 -17.09
C LEU A 78 -1.85 0.89 -17.45
N LEU A 79 -2.68 -0.10 -17.14
CA LEU A 79 -2.39 -1.51 -17.39
C LEU A 79 -3.19 -2.08 -18.56
N LYS A 80 -4.30 -1.46 -18.92
CA LYS A 80 -5.25 -1.92 -19.97
C LYS A 80 -5.88 -3.30 -19.66
N THR A 81 -5.70 -3.81 -18.47
CA THR A 81 -6.27 -5.07 -17.98
C THR A 81 -6.43 -5.02 -16.47
N ASP A 82 -7.48 -5.64 -15.98
CA ASP A 82 -7.79 -5.80 -14.54
C ASP A 82 -8.03 -7.26 -14.16
N SER A 83 -7.65 -8.18 -15.04
CA SER A 83 -8.01 -9.61 -14.95
C SER A 83 -7.60 -10.27 -13.63
N ASN A 84 -6.59 -9.74 -12.94
CA ASN A 84 -6.11 -10.24 -11.66
C ASN A 84 -6.39 -9.29 -10.48
N VAL A 85 -7.18 -8.22 -10.67
CA VAL A 85 -7.51 -7.24 -9.63
C VAL A 85 -8.94 -7.45 -9.15
N GLU A 86 -9.11 -7.73 -7.87
CA GLU A 86 -10.42 -7.77 -7.23
C GLU A 86 -10.65 -6.47 -6.44
N PHE A 87 -11.60 -5.65 -6.90
CA PHE A 87 -11.94 -4.38 -6.29
C PHE A 87 -13.02 -4.53 -5.23
N ILE A 88 -12.73 -4.17 -4.00
CA ILE A 88 -13.63 -4.37 -2.86
C ILE A 88 -13.89 -3.05 -2.14
N ASN A 89 -15.12 -2.54 -2.29
CA ASN A 89 -15.56 -1.40 -1.51
C ASN A 89 -16.09 -1.88 -0.15
N SER A 90 -15.21 -1.99 0.82
CA SER A 90 -15.53 -2.47 2.17
C SER A 90 -14.49 -2.01 3.18
N ASN A 91 -14.82 -2.22 4.45
CA ASN A 91 -13.87 -2.12 5.56
C ASN A 91 -12.85 -3.27 5.50
N GLY A 92 -11.58 -2.95 5.81
CA GLY A 92 -10.48 -3.91 5.75
C GLY A 92 -10.70 -5.15 6.61
N VAL A 93 -11.16 -4.97 7.86
CA VAL A 93 -11.45 -6.06 8.80
C VAL A 93 -12.51 -7.01 8.25
N LYS A 94 -13.62 -6.46 7.70
CA LYS A 94 -14.68 -7.29 7.11
C LYS A 94 -14.16 -8.09 5.93
N THR A 95 -13.38 -7.48 5.07
CA THR A 95 -12.83 -8.13 3.88
C THR A 95 -11.84 -9.24 4.24
N LEU A 96 -10.93 -8.97 5.17
CA LEU A 96 -9.90 -9.95 5.57
C LEU A 96 -10.49 -11.24 6.16
N LYS A 97 -11.71 -11.22 6.70
CA LYS A 97 -12.40 -12.44 7.16
C LYS A 97 -12.71 -13.44 6.03
N HIS A 98 -12.70 -12.97 4.78
CA HIS A 98 -13.06 -13.75 3.59
C HIS A 98 -11.91 -13.92 2.59
N VAL A 99 -10.73 -13.40 2.91
CA VAL A 99 -9.51 -13.57 2.10
C VAL A 99 -8.60 -14.56 2.83
N ASP A 100 -8.08 -15.54 2.12
CA ASP A 100 -7.14 -16.53 2.64
C ASP A 100 -5.88 -16.58 1.77
N ASN A 101 -4.83 -17.23 2.27
CA ASN A 101 -3.58 -17.48 1.55
C ASN A 101 -2.88 -16.20 1.08
N ILE A 102 -2.76 -15.22 1.96
CA ILE A 102 -2.08 -13.95 1.65
C ILE A 102 -0.56 -14.17 1.64
N ASP A 103 0.12 -13.74 0.57
CA ASP A 103 1.58 -13.77 0.48
C ASP A 103 2.19 -12.40 0.79
N LEU A 104 1.46 -11.32 0.47
CA LEU A 104 1.89 -9.96 0.72
C LEU A 104 0.72 -9.07 1.14
N ALA A 105 0.86 -8.45 2.31
CA ALA A 105 -0.07 -7.43 2.79
C ALA A 105 0.56 -6.04 2.69
N LEU A 106 -0.08 -5.15 1.94
CA LEU A 106 0.23 -3.72 1.84
C LEU A 106 -0.82 -2.96 2.66
N ILE A 107 -0.39 -2.12 3.60
CA ILE A 107 -1.28 -1.33 4.45
C ILE A 107 -0.94 0.14 4.30
N GLY A 108 -1.76 0.84 3.51
CA GLY A 108 -1.66 2.30 3.27
C GLY A 108 -2.58 3.11 4.21
N GLY A 109 -3.62 2.47 4.74
CA GLY A 109 -4.57 3.07 5.67
C GLY A 109 -5.34 2.02 6.46
N SER A 110 -5.38 2.16 7.80
CA SER A 110 -6.08 1.23 8.69
C SER A 110 -7.45 1.71 9.17
N GLY A 111 -7.73 3.01 8.97
CA GLY A 111 -8.99 3.61 9.45
C GLY A 111 -9.21 3.54 10.96
N GLY A 112 -8.14 3.36 11.75
CA GLY A 112 -8.18 3.20 13.21
C GLY A 112 -8.27 1.74 13.68
N GLU A 113 -8.28 0.77 12.77
CA GLU A 113 -8.46 -0.67 13.08
C GLU A 113 -7.15 -1.47 12.88
N LEU A 114 -5.99 -0.82 13.04
CA LEU A 114 -4.68 -1.43 12.73
C LEU A 114 -4.43 -2.74 13.49
N PHE A 115 -4.77 -2.80 14.77
CA PHE A 115 -4.55 -4.00 15.58
C PHE A 115 -5.34 -5.20 15.06
N GLU A 116 -6.65 -5.02 14.81
CA GLU A 116 -7.51 -6.09 14.31
C GLU A 116 -7.11 -6.52 12.88
N ILE A 117 -6.71 -5.57 12.04
CA ILE A 117 -6.16 -5.85 10.71
C ILE A 117 -4.91 -6.72 10.80
N LEU A 118 -3.97 -6.38 11.71
CA LEU A 118 -2.73 -7.14 11.86
C LEU A 118 -2.96 -8.54 12.45
N ASP A 119 -3.92 -8.70 13.36
CA ASP A 119 -4.31 -10.01 13.87
C ASP A 119 -4.85 -10.91 12.74
N LEU A 120 -5.77 -10.39 11.92
CA LEU A 120 -6.34 -11.13 10.79
C LEU A 120 -5.28 -11.44 9.71
N ILE A 121 -4.42 -10.49 9.39
CA ILE A 121 -3.32 -10.73 8.45
C ILE A 121 -2.38 -11.81 8.99
N ASN A 122 -2.01 -11.76 10.27
CA ASN A 122 -1.16 -12.79 10.87
C ASN A 122 -1.77 -14.18 10.76
N GLU A 123 -3.09 -14.30 10.93
CA GLU A 123 -3.82 -15.56 10.78
C GLU A 123 -3.77 -16.08 9.34
N LYS A 124 -3.99 -15.18 8.36
CA LYS A 124 -4.18 -15.50 6.92
C LYS A 124 -2.89 -15.50 6.10
N LEU A 125 -1.80 -14.96 6.65
CA LEU A 125 -0.53 -14.83 5.95
C LEU A 125 0.15 -16.20 5.82
N ASN A 126 0.53 -16.55 4.61
CA ASN A 126 1.27 -17.78 4.31
C ASN A 126 2.66 -17.79 5.00
N PRO A 127 3.28 -18.97 5.20
CA PRO A 127 4.70 -19.06 5.58
C PRO A 127 5.56 -18.26 4.59
N ASN A 128 6.53 -17.52 5.12
CA ASN A 128 7.33 -16.55 4.36
C ASN A 128 6.57 -15.33 3.83
N GLY A 129 5.28 -15.18 4.12
CA GLY A 129 4.49 -14.01 3.76
C GLY A 129 5.05 -12.72 4.34
N ARG A 130 4.77 -11.60 3.71
CA ARG A 130 5.35 -10.29 4.01
C ARG A 130 4.25 -9.27 4.31
N ILE A 131 4.58 -8.38 5.24
CA ILE A 131 3.74 -7.24 5.61
C ILE A 131 4.53 -5.96 5.37
N LEU A 132 3.96 -5.02 4.63
CA LEU A 132 4.49 -3.68 4.42
C LEU A 132 3.44 -2.65 4.85
N ILE A 133 3.81 -1.77 5.77
CA ILE A 133 2.95 -0.71 6.29
C ILE A 133 3.58 0.63 5.96
N THR A 134 2.81 1.56 5.43
CA THR A 134 3.24 2.94 5.22
C THR A 134 2.47 3.88 6.14
N SER A 135 3.17 4.80 6.80
CA SER A 135 2.54 5.81 7.63
C SER A 135 3.29 7.13 7.66
N ILE A 136 2.54 8.22 7.69
CA ILE A 136 3.03 9.57 8.02
C ILE A 136 2.80 9.91 9.51
N LEU A 137 1.92 9.17 10.19
CA LEU A 137 1.55 9.42 11.59
C LEU A 137 2.49 8.69 12.54
N VAL A 138 2.96 9.39 13.56
CA VAL A 138 3.87 8.83 14.57
C VAL A 138 3.18 7.72 15.37
N ASP A 139 1.93 7.92 15.76
CA ASP A 139 1.17 6.95 16.57
C ASP A 139 1.04 5.62 15.80
N THR A 140 0.64 5.68 14.54
CA THR A 140 0.53 4.48 13.69
C THR A 140 1.86 3.74 13.54
N LYS A 141 3.00 4.46 13.49
CA LYS A 141 4.33 3.84 13.45
C LYS A 141 4.61 3.03 14.69
N VAL A 142 4.35 3.61 15.87
CA VAL A 142 4.58 2.98 17.18
C VAL A 142 3.64 1.79 17.37
N GLU A 143 2.36 1.97 17.09
CA GLU A 143 1.34 0.92 17.15
C GLU A 143 1.70 -0.28 16.27
N ALA A 144 2.05 -0.03 15.00
CA ALA A 144 2.43 -1.09 14.06
C ALA A 144 3.64 -1.91 14.55
N VAL A 145 4.70 -1.23 14.99
CA VAL A 145 5.92 -1.91 15.48
C VAL A 145 5.61 -2.73 16.72
N ASN A 146 4.87 -2.19 17.69
CA ASN A 146 4.54 -2.88 18.93
C ASN A 146 3.65 -4.10 18.66
N LYS A 147 2.60 -3.94 17.84
CA LYS A 147 1.69 -5.05 17.50
C LYS A 147 2.40 -6.15 16.73
N LEU A 148 3.25 -5.83 15.76
CA LEU A 148 4.04 -6.83 15.05
C LEU A 148 4.99 -7.60 15.97
N LYS A 149 5.61 -6.92 16.95
CA LYS A 149 6.45 -7.60 17.97
C LYS A 149 5.63 -8.52 18.88
N GLU A 150 4.44 -8.08 19.30
CA GLU A 150 3.49 -8.88 20.08
C GLU A 150 3.12 -10.17 19.33
N LEU A 151 2.92 -10.08 18.00
CA LEU A 151 2.62 -11.21 17.13
C LEU A 151 3.84 -12.09 16.79
N GLY A 152 5.00 -11.81 17.38
CA GLY A 152 6.23 -12.62 17.21
C GLY A 152 7.07 -12.27 15.99
N TYR A 153 6.75 -11.19 15.26
CA TYR A 153 7.58 -10.72 14.16
C TYR A 153 8.83 -9.96 14.65
N ASN A 154 9.82 -9.86 13.76
CA ASN A 154 10.97 -8.96 13.92
C ASN A 154 10.85 -7.80 12.92
N PRO A 155 10.02 -6.76 13.20
CA PRO A 155 9.78 -5.68 12.27
C PRO A 155 11.03 -4.82 12.05
N LYS A 156 11.24 -4.46 10.79
CA LYS A 156 12.22 -3.43 10.39
C LYS A 156 11.46 -2.20 9.96
N PHE A 157 11.98 -1.02 10.27
CA PHE A 157 11.37 0.22 9.82
C PHE A 157 12.43 1.22 9.36
N MET A 158 12.03 2.09 8.46
CA MET A 158 12.86 3.21 7.97
C MET A 158 11.97 4.40 7.65
N GLU A 159 12.49 5.59 7.82
CA GLU A 159 11.84 6.82 7.41
C GLU A 159 12.51 7.36 6.14
N ILE A 160 11.70 7.79 5.19
CA ILE A 160 12.13 8.31 3.90
C ILE A 160 11.67 9.75 3.77
N ASN A 161 12.62 10.64 3.51
CA ASN A 161 12.41 12.04 3.22
C ASN A 161 12.68 12.27 1.72
N VAL A 162 11.70 12.78 1.00
CA VAL A 162 11.79 13.07 -0.43
C VAL A 162 11.63 14.57 -0.65
N SER A 163 12.50 15.16 -1.45
CA SER A 163 12.34 16.53 -1.96
C SER A 163 12.39 16.51 -3.48
N GLN A 164 11.45 17.17 -4.12
CA GLN A 164 11.37 17.29 -5.57
C GLN A 164 11.79 18.66 -6.03
N GLY A 165 12.66 18.72 -7.06
CA GLY A 165 13.05 19.97 -7.70
C GLY A 165 11.94 20.50 -8.61
N LYS A 166 11.60 21.78 -8.48
CA LYS A 166 10.72 22.49 -9.40
C LYS A 166 11.49 23.66 -10.03
N ILE A 167 11.56 23.69 -11.37
CA ILE A 167 12.15 24.79 -12.11
C ILE A 167 11.13 25.93 -12.17
N LEU A 168 11.53 27.12 -11.75
CA LEU A 168 10.79 28.35 -11.80
C LEU A 168 11.60 29.38 -12.59
N ASP A 169 10.97 30.44 -13.09
CA ASP A 169 11.65 31.52 -13.82
C ASP A 169 12.80 32.17 -13.03
N ARG A 170 12.65 32.22 -11.69
CA ARG A 170 13.64 32.79 -10.77
C ARG A 170 14.69 31.81 -10.24
N GLY A 171 14.66 30.54 -10.66
CA GLY A 171 15.57 29.49 -10.18
C GLY A 171 14.90 28.17 -9.83
N ILE A 172 15.61 27.29 -9.12
CA ILE A 172 15.16 25.96 -8.75
C ILE A 172 14.66 25.96 -7.30
N LEU A 173 13.41 25.53 -7.10
CA LEU A 173 12.81 25.32 -5.78
C LEU A 173 12.84 23.84 -5.43
N MET A 174 13.40 23.49 -4.27
CA MET A 174 13.25 22.15 -3.69
C MET A 174 12.00 22.12 -2.80
N LYS A 175 11.02 21.31 -3.16
CA LYS A 175 9.79 21.09 -2.40
C LYS A 175 9.90 19.79 -1.62
N ALA A 176 9.91 19.88 -0.28
CA ALA A 176 9.88 18.71 0.58
C ALA A 176 8.47 18.08 0.61
N GLU A 177 8.40 16.78 0.56
CA GLU A 177 7.20 15.98 0.82
C GLU A 177 7.18 15.56 2.31
N ASN A 178 6.01 15.15 2.81
CA ASN A 178 5.93 14.61 4.16
C ASN A 178 6.81 13.36 4.29
N PRO A 179 7.58 13.23 5.39
CA PRO A 179 8.30 12.00 5.68
C PRO A 179 7.35 10.81 5.74
N ILE A 180 7.75 9.71 5.11
CA ILE A 180 6.98 8.45 5.13
C ILE A 180 7.81 7.37 5.79
N THR A 181 7.23 6.71 6.78
CA THR A 181 7.83 5.51 7.36
C THR A 181 7.31 4.27 6.67
N ILE A 182 8.23 3.40 6.25
CA ILE A 182 7.93 2.04 5.80
C ILE A 182 8.30 1.09 6.93
N ILE A 183 7.35 0.28 7.37
CA ILE A 183 7.54 -0.80 8.33
C ILE A 183 7.38 -2.11 7.57
N SER A 184 8.32 -3.03 7.73
CA SER A 184 8.30 -4.32 7.06
C SER A 184 8.48 -5.47 8.05
N ALA A 185 7.71 -6.53 7.87
CA ALA A 185 7.82 -7.77 8.64
C ALA A 185 7.66 -8.98 7.71
N LYS A 186 8.23 -10.11 8.12
CA LYS A 186 8.12 -11.39 7.40
C LYS A 186 7.72 -12.47 8.38
N LYS A 187 6.78 -13.32 7.99
CA LYS A 187 6.38 -14.51 8.73
C LYS A 187 7.44 -15.61 8.54
N HIS A 188 7.83 -16.24 9.62
CA HIS A 188 8.80 -17.36 9.62
C HIS A 188 8.10 -18.71 9.50
#